data_5179c54ead8fd1c7f7018b5178096e8f
#
_entry.id   5179c54ead8fd1c7f7018b5178096e8f
#
_cell.length_a   1.000
_cell.length_b   1.000
_cell.length_c   1.000
_cell.angle_alpha   90.00
_cell.angle_beta   90.00
_cell.angle_gamma   90.00
#
_symmetry.space_group_name_H-M   'P 1'
#
loop_
_entity.id
_entity.type
_entity.pdbx_description
1 polymer ?
#
loop_
_entity_poly.entity_id
_entity_poly.type
_entity_poly.pdbx_seq_one_letter_code
_entity_poly.pdbx_strand_id
1 'polypeptide(L)'
;MKLSEKLLLPLVLLLLCGCSREISPVSALALDKTGEEYRLTAEIVRQDSLDDPASPAYLSAAGRNLPELIQTLSNLLPGEMYLSHAQVLLLDESAAEESILPLADYLCTENDVRLSLRVAVVRGGAASELLRNDDEVYALSEMLDRAAQKGTLPDMPLYRAAELLHASGTAILPALHLDEYGQTAPAGTAVFANSRLSCFLDGSEIGGGSSDA
;
A
#
# COMPACT_ATOMS: atom_id res chain seq x y z
N MET A 1 3.09 -55.01 -26.03
CA MET A 1 2.62 -53.61 -26.18
C MET A 1 1.61 -53.10 -25.12
N LYS A 2 1.37 -53.80 -24.02
CA LYS A 2 0.41 -53.36 -22.98
C LYS A 2 1.03 -52.93 -21.64
N LEU A 3 2.36 -52.98 -21.52
CA LEU A 3 3.04 -52.58 -20.28
C LEU A 3 3.43 -51.11 -20.26
N SER A 4 3.63 -50.51 -21.45
CA SER A 4 3.96 -49.08 -21.57
C SER A 4 2.81 -48.15 -21.25
N GLU A 5 1.56 -48.53 -21.55
CA GLU A 5 0.39 -47.69 -21.25
C GLU A 5 0.09 -47.63 -19.74
N LYS A 6 0.34 -48.73 -18.99
CA LYS A 6 0.15 -48.77 -17.53
C LYS A 6 1.21 -48.01 -16.76
N LEU A 7 2.37 -47.75 -17.37
CA LEU A 7 3.45 -46.98 -16.78
C LEU A 7 3.35 -45.50 -17.12
N LEU A 8 2.70 -45.17 -18.24
CA LEU A 8 2.52 -43.79 -18.70
C LEU A 8 1.54 -43.00 -17.81
N LEU A 9 0.46 -43.66 -17.36
CA LEU A 9 -0.57 -43.02 -16.52
C LEU A 9 -0.01 -42.51 -15.18
N PRO A 10 0.71 -43.28 -14.35
CA PRO A 10 1.31 -42.78 -13.11
C PRO A 10 2.45 -41.76 -13.36
N LEU A 11 3.14 -41.85 -14.48
CA LEU A 11 4.16 -40.84 -14.84
C LEU A 11 3.52 -39.51 -15.20
N VAL A 12 2.39 -39.49 -15.89
CA VAL A 12 1.58 -38.27 -16.18
C VAL A 12 0.98 -37.71 -14.89
N LEU A 13 0.46 -38.57 -13.98
CA LEU A 13 -0.02 -38.12 -12.68
C LEU A 13 1.09 -37.49 -11.81
N LEU A 14 2.29 -38.01 -11.84
CA LEU A 14 3.45 -37.42 -11.15
C LEU A 14 3.86 -36.05 -11.72
N LEU A 15 3.69 -35.84 -13.02
CA LEU A 15 3.94 -34.55 -13.67
C LEU A 15 2.85 -33.51 -13.39
N LEU A 16 1.65 -33.96 -12.98
CA LEU A 16 0.53 -33.09 -12.58
C LEU A 16 0.57 -32.70 -11.10
N CYS A 17 1.47 -33.24 -10.29
CA CYS A 17 1.80 -32.71 -8.97
C CYS A 17 2.55 -31.38 -9.13
N GLY A 18 1.87 -30.37 -9.66
CA GLY A 18 2.39 -29.01 -9.73
C GLY A 18 2.65 -28.53 -8.30
N CYS A 19 3.87 -28.06 -8.03
CA CYS A 19 4.16 -27.26 -6.84
C CYS A 19 3.20 -26.08 -6.85
N SER A 20 2.16 -26.11 -6.03
CA SER A 20 1.40 -24.91 -5.71
C SER A 20 2.32 -24.02 -4.88
N ARG A 21 2.85 -22.95 -5.47
CA ARG A 21 3.62 -21.95 -4.78
C ARG A 21 2.64 -21.23 -3.87
N GLU A 22 2.85 -21.30 -2.57
CA GLU A 22 2.05 -20.54 -1.61
C GLU A 22 2.38 -19.07 -1.80
N ILE A 23 1.36 -18.26 -2.04
CA ILE A 23 1.49 -16.80 -2.17
C ILE A 23 0.79 -16.13 -1.00
N SER A 24 1.37 -15.03 -0.54
CA SER A 24 0.80 -14.18 0.51
C SER A 24 0.45 -12.82 -0.10
N PRO A 25 -0.82 -12.62 -0.55
CA PRO A 25 -1.23 -11.38 -1.17
C PRO A 25 -1.23 -10.24 -0.16
N VAL A 26 -0.58 -9.13 -0.49
CA VAL A 26 -0.58 -7.89 0.27
C VAL A 26 -1.64 -6.96 -0.30
N SER A 27 -2.57 -6.48 0.52
CA SER A 27 -3.63 -5.55 0.14
C SER A 27 -3.26 -4.09 0.36
N ALA A 28 -2.49 -3.81 1.43
CA ALA A 28 -2.03 -2.48 1.75
C ALA A 28 -0.71 -2.50 2.52
N LEU A 29 -0.03 -1.36 2.51
CA LEU A 29 1.23 -1.12 3.21
C LEU A 29 1.13 0.15 4.04
N ALA A 30 1.79 0.17 5.20
CA ALA A 30 1.98 1.37 6.01
C ALA A 30 3.45 1.52 6.39
N LEU A 31 4.02 2.68 6.14
CA LEU A 31 5.39 3.03 6.48
C LEU A 31 5.38 4.11 7.55
N ASP A 32 5.86 3.76 8.72
CA ASP A 32 6.08 4.65 9.86
C ASP A 32 7.57 4.94 10.03
N LYS A 33 7.92 6.12 10.55
CA LYS A 33 9.30 6.47 10.90
C LYS A 33 9.40 6.95 12.34
N THR A 34 10.36 6.41 13.08
CA THR A 34 10.67 6.85 14.44
C THR A 34 12.19 7.03 14.57
N GLY A 35 12.64 8.29 14.69
CA GLY A 35 14.07 8.62 14.65
C GLY A 35 14.70 8.20 13.33
N GLU A 36 15.72 7.34 13.37
CA GLU A 36 16.43 6.84 12.18
C GLU A 36 15.87 5.48 11.67
N GLU A 37 14.86 4.94 12.31
CA GLU A 37 14.30 3.63 11.99
C GLU A 37 12.94 3.75 11.31
N TYR A 38 12.76 2.96 10.25
CA TYR A 38 11.48 2.79 9.59
C TYR A 38 10.81 1.48 10.05
N ARG A 39 9.49 1.49 10.07
CA ARG A 39 8.66 0.32 10.30
C ARG A 39 7.69 0.16 9.13
N LEU A 40 7.83 -0.93 8.40
CA LEU A 40 6.87 -1.29 7.34
C LEU A 40 5.88 -2.32 7.91
N THR A 41 4.60 -2.00 7.82
CA THR A 41 3.50 -2.92 8.14
C THR A 41 2.79 -3.29 6.86
N ALA A 42 2.64 -4.58 6.61
CA ALA A 42 1.88 -5.12 5.49
C ALA A 42 0.55 -5.72 6.00
N GLU A 43 -0.52 -5.39 5.32
CA GLU A 43 -1.81 -6.07 5.44
C GLU A 43 -1.83 -7.24 4.47
N ILE A 44 -1.95 -8.45 5.02
CA ILE A 44 -1.98 -9.71 4.26
C ILE A 44 -3.42 -10.20 4.18
N VAL A 45 -3.85 -10.54 2.98
CA VAL A 45 -5.18 -11.15 2.78
C VAL A 45 -5.13 -12.60 3.20
N ARG A 46 -5.91 -12.95 4.21
CA ARG A 46 -6.08 -14.34 4.67
C ARG A 46 -7.47 -14.83 4.33
N GLN A 47 -7.53 -16.06 3.85
CA GLN A 47 -8.77 -16.78 3.61
C GLN A 47 -8.55 -18.24 4.03
N ASP A 48 -9.17 -18.65 5.14
CA ASP A 48 -8.94 -19.97 5.71
C ASP A 48 -9.67 -21.07 4.93
N SER A 49 -10.78 -20.73 4.26
CA SER A 49 -11.49 -21.60 3.31
C SER A 49 -12.10 -20.78 2.18
N LEU A 50 -12.50 -21.45 1.07
CA LEU A 50 -13.12 -20.78 -0.08
C LEU A 50 -14.48 -20.14 0.25
N ASP A 51 -15.13 -20.62 1.30
CA ASP A 51 -16.46 -20.14 1.73
C ASP A 51 -16.36 -19.05 2.81
N ASP A 52 -15.17 -18.82 3.39
CA ASP A 52 -14.96 -17.81 4.43
C ASP A 52 -14.67 -16.45 3.78
N PRO A 53 -15.15 -15.35 4.38
CA PRO A 53 -14.75 -14.01 3.93
C PRO A 53 -13.25 -13.81 4.14
N ALA A 54 -12.61 -13.08 3.23
CA ALA A 54 -11.24 -12.68 3.39
C ALA A 54 -11.10 -11.75 4.62
N SER A 55 -10.08 -11.98 5.43
CA SER A 55 -9.78 -11.18 6.62
C SER A 55 -8.36 -10.62 6.57
N PRO A 56 -8.11 -9.45 7.15
CA PRO A 56 -6.77 -8.88 7.22
C PRO A 56 -5.93 -9.58 8.30
N ALA A 57 -4.65 -9.77 8.00
CA ALA A 57 -3.62 -10.11 8.97
C ALA A 57 -2.45 -9.14 8.79
N TYR A 58 -1.81 -8.74 9.87
CA TYR A 58 -0.79 -7.70 9.83
C TYR A 58 0.56 -8.25 10.23
N LEU A 59 1.58 -7.98 9.41
CA LEU A 59 2.97 -8.25 9.70
C LEU A 59 3.76 -6.94 9.67
N SER A 60 4.74 -6.82 10.55
CA SER A 60 5.57 -5.61 10.61
C SER A 60 7.04 -5.99 10.67
N ALA A 61 7.87 -5.22 9.99
CA ALA A 61 9.32 -5.27 10.08
C ALA A 61 9.86 -3.87 10.39
N ALA A 62 10.97 -3.82 11.13
CA ALA A 62 11.70 -2.59 11.39
C ALA A 62 13.09 -2.67 10.74
N GLY A 63 13.60 -1.54 10.24
CA GLY A 63 14.86 -1.46 9.53
C GLY A 63 15.18 -0.05 9.08
N ARG A 64 16.26 0.12 8.30
CA ARG A 64 16.76 1.44 7.91
C ARG A 64 16.41 1.84 6.48
N ASN A 65 15.99 0.89 5.66
CA ASN A 65 15.64 1.14 4.28
C ASN A 65 14.56 0.16 3.79
N LEU A 66 13.83 0.55 2.75
CA LEU A 66 12.71 -0.22 2.23
C LEU A 66 13.08 -1.62 1.71
N PRO A 67 14.19 -1.83 0.96
CA PRO A 67 14.60 -3.17 0.53
C PRO A 67 14.79 -4.14 1.70
N GLU A 68 15.45 -3.70 2.79
CA GLU A 68 15.63 -4.49 4.00
C GLU A 68 14.30 -4.86 4.66
N LEU A 69 13.37 -3.90 4.74
CA LEU A 69 12.04 -4.11 5.31
C LEU A 69 11.23 -5.13 4.51
N ILE A 70 11.20 -5.01 3.19
CA ILE A 70 10.50 -5.94 2.30
C ILE A 70 11.12 -7.34 2.39
N GLN A 71 12.45 -7.44 2.38
CA GLN A 71 13.15 -8.72 2.56
C GLN A 71 12.80 -9.37 3.91
N THR A 72 12.77 -8.57 4.98
CA THR A 72 12.44 -9.06 6.33
C THR A 72 11.00 -9.55 6.38
N LEU A 73 10.05 -8.79 5.83
CA LEU A 73 8.64 -9.20 5.77
C LEU A 73 8.48 -10.49 4.94
N SER A 74 9.15 -10.58 3.79
CA SER A 74 9.12 -11.77 2.94
C SER A 74 9.61 -13.02 3.68
N ASN A 75 10.61 -12.88 4.54
CA ASN A 75 11.13 -14.00 5.35
C ASN A 75 10.20 -14.43 6.49
N LEU A 76 9.25 -13.57 6.91
CA LEU A 76 8.26 -13.88 7.94
C LEU A 76 7.02 -14.59 7.38
N LEU A 77 6.82 -14.55 6.07
CA LEU A 77 5.66 -15.16 5.41
C LEU A 77 5.91 -16.62 5.07
N PRO A 78 4.88 -17.47 5.14
CA PRO A 78 5.01 -18.89 4.74
C PRO A 78 5.19 -19.06 3.24
N GLY A 79 4.82 -18.05 2.44
CA GLY A 79 4.90 -18.05 0.98
C GLY A 79 5.59 -16.81 0.43
N GLU A 80 5.53 -16.63 -0.88
CA GLU A 80 6.07 -15.44 -1.53
C GLU A 80 5.18 -14.24 -1.25
N MET A 81 5.79 -13.13 -0.80
CA MET A 81 5.09 -11.86 -0.61
C MET A 81 4.70 -11.29 -1.98
N TYR A 82 3.41 -11.07 -2.20
CA TYR A 82 2.89 -10.66 -3.48
C TYR A 82 2.30 -9.26 -3.42
N LEU A 83 3.06 -8.26 -3.91
CA LEU A 83 2.73 -6.84 -3.82
C LEU A 83 1.82 -6.33 -4.95
N SER A 84 1.57 -7.11 -6.00
CA SER A 84 0.74 -6.67 -7.12
C SER A 84 -0.74 -6.48 -6.75
N HIS A 85 -1.17 -6.99 -5.60
CA HIS A 85 -2.50 -6.77 -5.04
C HIS A 85 -2.57 -5.55 -4.11
N ALA A 86 -1.42 -4.97 -3.73
CA ALA A 86 -1.39 -3.79 -2.89
C ALA A 86 -2.07 -2.61 -3.57
N GLN A 87 -3.05 -2.01 -2.91
CA GLN A 87 -3.86 -0.93 -3.45
C GLN A 87 -3.57 0.41 -2.78
N VAL A 88 -3.04 0.39 -1.54
CA VAL A 88 -2.76 1.58 -0.75
C VAL A 88 -1.39 1.48 -0.09
N LEU A 89 -0.64 2.58 -0.12
CA LEU A 89 0.54 2.82 0.70
C LEU A 89 0.26 4.03 1.58
N LEU A 90 0.28 3.84 2.88
CA LEU A 90 0.19 4.89 3.88
C LEU A 90 1.59 5.29 4.34
N LEU A 91 1.81 6.59 4.51
CA LEU A 91 3.01 7.18 5.12
C LEU A 91 2.58 7.94 6.36
N ASP A 92 3.26 7.77 7.50
CA ASP A 92 3.10 8.72 8.60
C ASP A 92 3.78 10.07 8.27
N GLU A 93 3.52 11.10 9.05
CA GLU A 93 4.10 12.44 8.82
C GLU A 93 5.63 12.38 8.82
N SER A 94 6.23 11.65 9.76
CA SER A 94 7.68 11.57 9.89
C SER A 94 8.36 10.91 8.70
N ALA A 95 7.74 9.88 8.11
CA ALA A 95 8.23 9.28 6.88
C ALA A 95 8.01 10.21 5.66
N ALA A 96 6.90 10.96 5.64
CA ALA A 96 6.58 11.91 4.59
C ALA A 96 7.45 13.18 4.63
N GLU A 97 7.95 13.59 5.80
CA GLU A 97 8.91 14.68 5.97
C GLU A 97 10.30 14.36 5.41
N GLU A 98 10.61 13.08 5.21
CA GLU A 98 11.76 12.68 4.43
C GLU A 98 11.48 12.75 2.92
N SER A 99 12.54 12.64 2.12
CA SER A 99 12.34 12.56 0.67
C SER A 99 11.66 11.24 0.32
N ILE A 100 10.43 11.32 -0.20
CA ILE A 100 9.68 10.14 -0.65
C ILE A 100 10.07 9.70 -2.08
N LEU A 101 10.92 10.45 -2.77
CA LEU A 101 11.36 10.10 -4.13
C LEU A 101 12.08 8.76 -4.20
N PRO A 102 13.07 8.42 -3.32
CA PRO A 102 13.70 7.11 -3.33
C PRO A 102 12.72 5.95 -3.06
N LEU A 103 11.69 6.19 -2.24
CA LEU A 103 10.61 5.23 -1.99
C LEU A 103 9.78 4.99 -3.25
N ALA A 104 9.36 6.08 -3.91
CA ALA A 104 8.59 6.00 -5.15
C ALA A 104 9.38 5.30 -6.25
N ASP A 105 10.66 5.63 -6.42
CA ASP A 105 11.55 5.02 -7.41
C ASP A 105 11.72 3.52 -7.17
N TYR A 106 11.97 3.11 -5.93
CA TYR A 106 12.10 1.71 -5.58
C TYR A 106 10.83 0.95 -5.94
N LEU A 107 9.67 1.43 -5.51
CA LEU A 107 8.39 0.77 -5.76
C LEU A 107 8.00 0.76 -7.25
N CYS A 108 8.38 1.79 -8.02
CA CYS A 108 8.15 1.82 -9.47
C CYS A 108 9.07 0.87 -10.25
N THR A 109 10.24 0.50 -9.71
CA THR A 109 11.18 -0.41 -10.36
C THR A 109 10.96 -1.88 -9.98
N GLU A 110 10.29 -2.15 -8.87
CA GLU A 110 9.92 -3.50 -8.47
C GLU A 110 8.80 -4.05 -9.37
N ASN A 111 9.07 -5.20 -10.01
CA ASN A 111 8.17 -5.76 -11.01
C ASN A 111 6.82 -6.23 -10.44
N ASP A 112 6.77 -6.49 -9.13
CA ASP A 112 5.58 -7.03 -8.46
C ASP A 112 4.71 -5.96 -7.81
N VAL A 113 5.09 -4.68 -7.88
CA VAL A 113 4.30 -3.58 -7.33
C VAL A 113 3.33 -3.03 -8.38
N ARG A 114 2.09 -2.88 -7.98
CA ARG A 114 1.07 -2.26 -8.84
C ARG A 114 1.28 -0.75 -8.94
N LEU A 115 1.57 -0.23 -10.14
CA LEU A 115 1.81 1.20 -10.34
C LEU A 115 0.58 2.09 -10.06
N SER A 116 -0.62 1.51 -10.05
CA SER A 116 -1.86 2.19 -9.64
C SER A 116 -2.12 2.16 -8.13
N LEU A 117 -1.19 1.63 -7.32
CA LEU A 117 -1.18 1.76 -5.86
C LEU A 117 -1.36 3.24 -5.47
N ARG A 118 -2.32 3.55 -4.60
CA ARG A 118 -2.51 4.92 -4.10
C ARG A 118 -1.59 5.21 -2.95
N VAL A 119 -0.97 6.39 -2.98
CA VAL A 119 -0.12 6.85 -1.87
C VAL A 119 -0.92 7.89 -1.08
N ALA A 120 -0.99 7.73 0.24
CA ALA A 120 -1.67 8.65 1.14
C ALA A 120 -0.80 8.95 2.38
N VAL A 121 -1.02 10.11 3.00
CA VAL A 121 -0.32 10.51 4.23
C VAL A 121 -1.30 10.46 5.41
N VAL A 122 -0.86 9.90 6.52
CA VAL A 122 -1.63 9.87 7.77
C VAL A 122 -1.22 11.08 8.61
N ARG A 123 -2.19 11.93 8.91
CA ARG A 123 -2.01 13.15 9.70
C ARG A 123 -2.29 12.87 11.18
N GLY A 124 -1.34 13.19 12.04
CA GLY A 124 -1.51 13.16 13.49
C GLY A 124 -1.49 11.79 14.13
N GLY A 125 -0.98 10.75 13.44
CA GLY A 125 -0.93 9.40 13.95
C GLY A 125 0.01 8.48 13.18
N ALA A 126 0.15 7.25 13.63
CA ALA A 126 0.93 6.22 12.94
C ALA A 126 0.16 5.67 11.74
N ALA A 127 0.84 5.48 10.61
CA ALA A 127 0.25 4.88 9.42
C ALA A 127 -0.19 3.44 9.65
N SER A 128 0.59 2.69 10.43
CA SER A 128 0.27 1.32 10.81
C SER A 128 -0.93 1.20 11.76
N GLU A 129 -1.20 2.23 12.56
CA GLU A 129 -2.37 2.27 13.44
C GLU A 129 -3.65 2.48 12.61
N LEU A 130 -3.62 3.43 11.68
CA LEU A 130 -4.73 3.66 10.76
C LEU A 130 -4.97 2.45 9.87
N LEU A 131 -3.92 1.79 9.37
CA LEU A 131 -4.06 0.58 8.56
C LEU A 131 -4.78 -0.55 9.31
N ARG A 132 -4.56 -0.69 10.63
CA ARG A 132 -5.18 -1.75 11.45
C ARG A 132 -6.59 -1.40 11.95
N ASN A 133 -7.06 -0.20 11.64
CA ASN A 133 -8.32 0.28 12.17
C ASN A 133 -9.55 -0.35 11.51
N ASP A 134 -9.41 -0.85 10.29
CA ASP A 134 -10.49 -1.50 9.55
C ASP A 134 -10.37 -3.02 9.63
N ASP A 135 -11.50 -3.70 9.87
CA ASP A 135 -11.59 -5.15 9.91
C ASP A 135 -11.81 -5.78 8.52
N GLU A 136 -12.02 -4.96 7.49
CA GLU A 136 -12.29 -5.38 6.13
C GLU A 136 -11.09 -5.11 5.21
N VAL A 137 -10.67 -6.15 4.49
CA VAL A 137 -9.65 -6.03 3.44
C VAL A 137 -10.13 -5.06 2.36
N TYR A 138 -9.24 -4.18 1.90
CA TYR A 138 -9.51 -3.14 0.90
C TYR A 138 -10.41 -1.97 1.34
N ALA A 139 -10.87 -1.89 2.58
CA ALA A 139 -11.72 -0.79 3.08
C ALA A 139 -11.11 0.60 2.81
N LEU A 140 -9.81 0.77 3.05
CA LEU A 140 -9.07 2.01 2.76
C LEU A 140 -9.07 2.36 1.27
N SER A 141 -8.86 1.38 0.41
CA SER A 141 -8.87 1.60 -1.05
C SER A 141 -10.24 2.06 -1.52
N GLU A 142 -11.31 1.42 -1.06
CA GLU A 142 -12.67 1.82 -1.39
C GLU A 142 -13.03 3.20 -0.84
N MET A 143 -12.55 3.54 0.35
CA MET A 143 -12.75 4.87 0.92
C MET A 143 -12.04 5.93 0.09
N LEU A 144 -10.78 5.73 -0.32
CA LEU A 144 -10.04 6.63 -1.19
C LEU A 144 -10.71 6.76 -2.57
N ASP A 145 -11.23 5.66 -3.14
CA ASP A 145 -11.99 5.69 -4.40
C ASP A 145 -13.23 6.57 -4.28
N ARG A 146 -14.01 6.39 -3.24
CA ARG A 146 -15.23 7.19 -2.98
C ARG A 146 -14.89 8.68 -2.76
N ALA A 147 -13.81 8.96 -2.04
CA ALA A 147 -13.38 10.34 -1.77
C ALA A 147 -12.87 11.03 -3.05
N ALA A 148 -12.12 10.34 -3.89
CA ALA A 148 -11.65 10.84 -5.18
C ALA A 148 -12.81 11.11 -6.15
N GLN A 149 -13.79 10.18 -6.25
CA GLN A 149 -14.97 10.36 -7.08
C GLN A 149 -15.84 11.57 -6.64
N LYS A 150 -15.88 11.86 -5.33
CA LYS A 150 -16.56 13.03 -4.79
C LYS A 150 -15.75 14.32 -4.91
N GLY A 151 -14.49 14.24 -5.32
CA GLY A 151 -13.57 15.39 -5.38
C GLY A 151 -13.15 15.92 -4.01
N THR A 152 -13.31 15.12 -2.94
CA THR A 152 -12.92 15.51 -1.56
C THR A 152 -11.47 15.24 -1.24
N LEU A 153 -10.84 14.29 -1.96
CA LEU A 153 -9.42 13.97 -1.90
C LEU A 153 -8.83 13.84 -3.31
N PRO A 154 -7.55 14.15 -3.51
CA PRO A 154 -6.89 13.90 -4.79
C PRO A 154 -6.77 12.38 -5.06
N ASP A 155 -6.96 11.97 -6.32
CA ASP A 155 -6.60 10.62 -6.80
C ASP A 155 -5.12 10.64 -7.20
N MET A 156 -4.28 9.99 -6.40
CA MET A 156 -2.84 10.03 -6.60
C MET A 156 -2.25 8.62 -6.61
N PRO A 157 -2.23 7.95 -7.77
CA PRO A 157 -1.55 6.68 -7.94
C PRO A 157 -0.02 6.88 -7.92
N LEU A 158 0.71 5.83 -7.53
CA LEU A 158 2.17 5.82 -7.37
C LEU A 158 2.91 6.35 -8.60
N TYR A 159 2.53 5.89 -9.81
CA TYR A 159 3.19 6.33 -11.05
C TYR A 159 3.09 7.84 -11.26
N ARG A 160 1.93 8.43 -10.93
CA ARG A 160 1.72 9.87 -11.08
C ARG A 160 2.45 10.67 -10.00
N ALA A 161 2.47 10.16 -8.77
CA ALA A 161 3.27 10.76 -7.71
C ALA A 161 4.75 10.78 -8.08
N ALA A 162 5.30 9.66 -8.55
CA ALA A 162 6.69 9.55 -9.00
C ALA A 162 6.99 10.53 -10.16
N GLU A 163 6.12 10.61 -11.18
CA GLU A 163 6.27 11.54 -12.31
C GLU A 163 6.35 12.99 -11.83
N LEU A 164 5.45 13.43 -10.98
CA LEU A 164 5.40 14.80 -10.46
C LEU A 164 6.63 15.13 -9.59
N LEU A 165 7.04 14.18 -8.73
CA LEU A 165 8.22 14.34 -7.89
C LEU A 165 9.51 14.45 -8.72
N HIS A 166 9.66 13.66 -9.78
CA HIS A 166 10.78 13.77 -10.72
C HIS A 166 10.76 15.08 -11.51
N ALA A 167 9.60 15.50 -11.99
CA ALA A 167 9.47 16.67 -12.84
C ALA A 167 9.73 17.98 -12.09
N SER A 168 9.27 18.10 -10.85
CA SER A 168 9.27 19.37 -10.12
C SER A 168 9.62 19.25 -8.63
N GLY A 169 9.76 18.05 -8.09
CA GLY A 169 9.87 17.83 -6.65
C GLY A 169 8.57 18.11 -5.90
N THR A 170 7.45 18.37 -6.60
CA THR A 170 6.17 18.72 -5.99
C THR A 170 5.12 17.68 -6.31
N ALA A 171 4.29 17.36 -5.34
CA ALA A 171 3.12 16.50 -5.48
C ALA A 171 2.06 16.87 -4.44
N ILE A 172 0.82 16.47 -4.68
CA ILE A 172 -0.25 16.54 -3.69
C ILE A 172 -0.77 15.12 -3.46
N LEU A 173 -0.80 14.68 -2.21
CA LEU A 173 -1.29 13.35 -1.83
C LEU A 173 -2.55 13.48 -0.97
N PRO A 174 -3.47 12.50 -1.00
CA PRO A 174 -4.57 12.47 -0.04
C PRO A 174 -4.02 12.37 1.37
N ALA A 175 -4.65 13.10 2.31
CA ALA A 175 -4.36 13.01 3.72
C ALA A 175 -5.53 12.36 4.46
N LEU A 176 -5.22 11.46 5.39
CA LEU A 176 -6.16 10.71 6.21
C LEU A 176 -5.83 10.91 7.69
N HIS A 177 -6.82 10.71 8.56
CA HIS A 177 -6.63 10.68 9.99
C HIS A 177 -7.62 9.71 10.65
N LEU A 178 -7.37 9.36 11.91
CA LEU A 178 -8.41 8.80 12.78
C LEU A 178 -9.17 9.96 13.43
N ASP A 179 -10.48 9.99 13.29
CA ASP A 179 -11.33 11.00 13.89
C ASP A 179 -11.50 10.79 15.42
N GLU A 180 -12.28 11.63 16.08
CA GLU A 180 -12.55 11.55 17.53
C GLU A 180 -13.26 10.25 17.96
N TYR A 181 -13.86 9.52 17.02
CA TYR A 181 -14.49 8.22 17.23
C TYR A 181 -13.58 7.06 16.86
N GLY A 182 -12.34 7.34 16.45
CA GLY A 182 -11.37 6.35 15.98
C GLY A 182 -11.68 5.81 14.57
N GLN A 183 -12.49 6.53 13.77
CA GLN A 183 -12.79 6.11 12.39
C GLN A 183 -11.85 6.78 11.40
N THR A 184 -11.48 6.03 10.36
CA THR A 184 -10.67 6.58 9.27
C THR A 184 -11.46 7.63 8.49
N ALA A 185 -10.94 8.84 8.41
CA ALA A 185 -11.59 9.98 7.75
C ALA A 185 -10.61 10.79 6.88
N PRO A 186 -11.11 11.51 5.85
CA PRO A 186 -10.31 12.46 5.10
C PRO A 186 -9.78 13.59 5.98
N ALA A 187 -8.49 13.93 5.82
CA ALA A 187 -7.82 15.02 6.52
C ALA A 187 -7.32 16.14 5.58
N GLY A 188 -7.88 16.21 4.37
CA GLY A 188 -7.48 17.18 3.35
C GLY A 188 -6.38 16.65 2.44
N THR A 189 -5.42 17.50 2.11
CA THR A 189 -4.37 17.23 1.12
C THR A 189 -2.99 17.50 1.71
N ALA A 190 -2.09 16.54 1.61
CA ALA A 190 -0.67 16.69 1.94
C ALA A 190 0.06 17.28 0.72
N VAL A 191 0.75 18.39 0.89
CA VAL A 191 1.51 19.09 -0.14
C VAL A 191 2.99 18.77 0.02
N PHE A 192 3.61 18.30 -1.04
CA PHE A 192 5.03 18.01 -1.10
C PHE A 192 5.79 19.08 -1.89
N ALA A 193 6.92 19.51 -1.35
CA ALA A 193 7.90 20.36 -1.99
C ALA A 193 9.30 19.77 -1.78
N ASN A 194 10.13 19.76 -2.82
CA ASN A 194 11.43 19.09 -2.82
C ASN A 194 11.33 17.61 -2.38
N SER A 195 10.26 16.95 -2.81
CA SER A 195 9.92 15.55 -2.51
C SER A 195 9.71 15.25 -1.01
N ARG A 196 9.43 16.27 -0.19
CA ARG A 196 9.16 16.17 1.26
C ARG A 196 7.82 16.79 1.59
N LEU A 197 7.15 16.27 2.62
CA LEU A 197 5.94 16.90 3.14
C LEU A 197 6.27 18.34 3.58
N SER A 198 5.50 19.29 3.09
CA SER A 198 5.65 20.72 3.39
C SER A 198 4.53 21.26 4.29
N CYS A 199 3.29 20.92 3.96
CA CYS A 199 2.11 21.32 4.74
C CYS A 199 0.90 20.45 4.39
N PHE A 200 -0.16 20.64 5.17
CA PHE A 200 -1.49 20.12 4.84
C PHE A 200 -2.42 21.27 4.45
N LEU A 201 -3.26 21.04 3.43
CA LEU A 201 -4.37 21.92 3.07
C LEU A 201 -5.67 21.25 3.49
N ASP A 202 -6.50 21.96 4.22
CA ASP A 202 -7.82 21.48 4.60
C ASP A 202 -8.78 21.56 3.39
N GLY A 203 -9.76 20.64 3.31
CA GLY A 203 -10.65 20.52 2.15
C GLY A 203 -11.45 21.77 1.76
N SER A 204 -11.56 22.75 2.67
CA SER A 204 -12.21 24.05 2.44
C SER A 204 -11.38 25.02 1.57
N GLU A 205 -10.06 24.80 1.47
CA GLU A 205 -9.14 25.69 0.74
C GLU A 205 -9.00 25.32 -0.75
N ILE A 206 -9.38 24.09 -1.12
CA ILE A 206 -9.27 23.60 -2.51
C ILE A 206 -10.44 24.09 -3.39
N GLY A 207 -11.58 24.50 -2.79
CA GLY A 207 -12.79 24.95 -3.47
C GLY A 207 -12.88 26.46 -3.76
N GLY A 208 -11.90 27.27 -3.37
CA GLY A 208 -11.95 28.74 -3.40
C GLY A 208 -11.49 29.44 -4.68
N GLY A 209 -11.39 28.75 -5.80
CA GLY A 209 -10.82 29.28 -7.04
C GLY A 209 -11.73 29.30 -8.26
N SER A 210 -13.04 29.66 -8.16
CA SER A 210 -13.78 30.17 -9.32
C SER A 210 -15.19 30.67 -8.98
N SER A 211 -15.30 31.90 -8.58
CA SER A 211 -16.45 32.74 -8.94
C SER A 211 -16.18 34.17 -8.49
N ASP A 212 -15.47 34.92 -9.34
CA ASP A 212 -15.64 36.38 -9.49
C ASP A 212 -14.76 36.83 -10.69
N ALA A 213 -15.38 36.82 -11.87
CA ALA A 213 -15.09 37.70 -13.01
C ALA A 213 -16.24 37.59 -14.00
#